data_8402c04c4ebb7074a3f9b837e661f935
#
_entry.id   8402c04c4ebb7074a3f9b837e661f935
#
_cell.length_a   1.000
_cell.length_b   1.000
_cell.length_c   1.000
_cell.angle_alpha   90.00
_cell.angle_beta   90.00
_cell.angle_gamma   90.00
#
_symmetry.space_group_name_H-M   'P 1'
#
loop_
_entity.id
_entity.type
_entity.pdbx_description
1 polymer ?
#
loop_
_entity_poly.entity_id
_entity_poly.type
_entity_poly.pdbx_seq_one_letter_code
_entity_poly.pdbx_strand_id
1 'polypeptide(L)'
;LVQVSSVGPTLGMELFKNSMIALSLALLGIVAYLTIRFQFDYALAAILGLVHDALFVCGIFSILGLLYDVQIDALFVTALLTVIGFSVHDTIVVFDRVRENLKYYSKKMTFGEIMNASINQTLARSINTSLTTLITLLALYFLGGVTTRDFVLAMILGIAIGTCLLYTSPSPR
;
A
#
# COMPACT_ATOMS: atom_id res chain seq x y z
N LEU A 1 -34.33 -1.87 9.70
CA LEU A 1 -34.28 -0.60 8.98
C LEU A 1 -32.96 -0.55 8.23
N VAL A 2 -32.98 -1.03 6.98
CA VAL A 2 -31.84 -0.88 6.05
C VAL A 2 -31.85 0.59 5.65
N GLN A 3 -30.92 1.38 6.18
CA GLN A 3 -30.62 2.70 5.64
C GLN A 3 -29.91 2.49 4.30
N VAL A 4 -30.68 2.45 3.24
CA VAL A 4 -30.13 2.63 1.90
C VAL A 4 -29.82 4.13 1.80
N SER A 5 -28.59 4.50 2.12
CA SER A 5 -28.07 5.84 1.79
C SER A 5 -27.83 5.87 0.27
N SER A 6 -28.91 6.05 -0.50
CA SER A 6 -28.83 6.38 -1.90
C SER A 6 -28.26 7.79 -2.01
N VAL A 7 -26.95 7.90 -2.02
CA VAL A 7 -26.26 9.13 -2.44
C VAL A 7 -26.71 9.40 -3.87
N GLY A 8 -27.40 10.51 -4.10
CA GLY A 8 -27.89 10.82 -5.44
C GLY A 8 -26.75 10.79 -6.47
N PRO A 9 -27.03 10.44 -7.75
CA PRO A 9 -25.99 10.27 -8.78
C PRO A 9 -25.05 11.46 -8.92
N THR A 10 -25.54 12.67 -8.67
CA THR A 10 -24.77 13.91 -8.71
C THR A 10 -23.75 14.01 -7.58
N LEU A 11 -24.15 13.67 -6.34
CA LEU A 11 -23.23 13.65 -5.19
C LEU A 11 -22.21 12.53 -5.30
N GLY A 12 -22.58 11.36 -5.81
CA GLY A 12 -21.66 10.25 -6.04
C GLY A 12 -20.55 10.62 -7.05
N MET A 13 -20.90 11.30 -8.15
CA MET A 13 -19.94 11.75 -9.14
C MET A 13 -19.00 12.84 -8.60
N GLU A 14 -19.50 13.75 -7.77
CA GLU A 14 -18.70 14.81 -7.16
C GLU A 14 -17.71 14.20 -6.13
N LEU A 15 -18.16 13.29 -5.28
CA LEU A 15 -17.30 12.59 -4.34
C LEU A 15 -16.21 11.77 -5.05
N PHE A 16 -16.55 11.07 -6.13
CA PHE A 16 -15.60 10.32 -6.93
C PHE A 16 -14.54 11.23 -7.55
N LYS A 17 -14.96 12.34 -8.17
CA LYS A 17 -14.04 13.34 -8.76
C LYS A 17 -13.08 13.90 -7.71
N ASN A 18 -13.59 14.32 -6.56
CA ASN A 18 -12.78 14.87 -5.48
C ASN A 18 -11.82 13.82 -4.91
N SER A 19 -12.23 12.57 -4.80
CA SER A 19 -11.38 11.46 -4.38
C SER A 19 -10.25 11.18 -5.38
N MET A 20 -10.53 11.26 -6.69
CA MET A 20 -9.50 11.11 -7.73
C MET A 20 -8.47 12.24 -7.71
N ILE A 21 -8.92 13.48 -7.46
CA ILE A 21 -8.02 14.63 -7.29
C ILE A 21 -7.15 14.44 -6.06
N ALA A 22 -7.73 14.04 -4.93
CA ALA A 22 -6.99 13.78 -3.69
C ALA A 22 -5.95 12.67 -3.88
N LEU A 23 -6.31 11.56 -4.52
CA LEU A 23 -5.41 10.46 -4.85
C LEU A 23 -4.24 10.94 -5.73
N SER A 24 -4.53 11.71 -6.77
CA SER A 24 -3.50 12.24 -7.67
C SER A 24 -2.53 13.17 -6.96
N LEU A 25 -3.03 14.07 -6.12
CA LEU A 25 -2.19 14.98 -5.32
C LEU A 25 -1.33 14.22 -4.31
N ALA A 26 -1.88 13.21 -3.66
CA ALA A 26 -1.13 12.37 -2.73
C ALA A 26 -0.01 11.59 -3.44
N LEU A 27 -0.30 10.99 -4.60
CA LEU A 27 0.72 10.29 -5.40
C LEU A 27 1.83 11.23 -5.87
N LEU A 28 1.49 12.44 -6.35
CA LEU A 28 2.48 13.45 -6.73
C LEU A 28 3.35 13.85 -5.53
N GLY A 29 2.76 14.06 -4.37
CA GLY A 29 3.48 14.35 -3.13
C GLY A 29 4.44 13.23 -2.73
N ILE A 30 4.00 11.98 -2.82
CA ILE A 30 4.82 10.79 -2.53
C ILE A 30 5.99 10.70 -3.52
N VAL A 31 5.75 10.85 -4.82
CA VAL A 31 6.77 10.82 -5.86
C VAL A 31 7.80 11.93 -5.64
N ALA A 32 7.35 13.15 -5.37
CA ALA A 32 8.23 14.28 -5.06
C ALA A 32 9.09 14.00 -3.81
N TYR A 33 8.49 13.51 -2.74
CA TYR A 33 9.20 13.15 -1.52
C TYR A 33 10.27 12.07 -1.77
N LEU A 34 9.92 10.99 -2.46
CA LEU A 34 10.85 9.90 -2.75
C LEU A 34 12.01 10.35 -3.63
N THR A 35 11.74 11.19 -4.64
CA THR A 35 12.77 11.71 -5.56
C THR A 35 13.75 12.64 -4.83
N ILE A 36 13.27 13.45 -3.89
CA ILE A 36 14.15 14.34 -3.09
C ILE A 36 14.92 13.54 -2.03
N ARG A 37 14.30 12.55 -1.41
CA ARG A 37 14.85 11.82 -0.26
C ARG A 37 15.82 10.72 -0.66
N PHE A 38 15.60 10.06 -1.82
CA PHE A 38 16.38 8.93 -2.32
C PHE A 38 17.00 9.23 -3.68
N GLN A 39 17.99 8.42 -4.08
CA GLN A 39 18.52 8.44 -5.44
C GLN A 39 17.44 8.00 -6.43
N PHE A 40 17.51 8.50 -7.65
CA PHE A 40 16.48 8.29 -8.69
C PHE A 40 16.11 6.81 -8.90
N ASP A 41 17.11 5.91 -8.87
CA ASP A 41 16.89 4.47 -9.09
C ASP A 41 15.99 3.85 -7.99
N TYR A 42 16.22 4.23 -6.73
CA TYR A 42 15.38 3.77 -5.61
C TYR A 42 13.97 4.37 -5.66
N ALA A 43 13.86 5.63 -6.05
CA ALA A 43 12.56 6.29 -6.21
C ALA A 43 11.75 5.60 -7.31
N LEU A 44 12.37 5.26 -8.45
CA LEU A 44 11.70 4.56 -9.54
C LEU A 44 11.21 3.16 -9.11
N ALA A 45 12.06 2.40 -8.42
CA ALA A 45 11.68 1.09 -7.90
C ALA A 45 10.51 1.17 -6.90
N ALA A 46 10.52 2.17 -6.00
CA ALA A 46 9.42 2.40 -5.07
C ALA A 46 8.10 2.74 -5.79
N ILE A 47 8.15 3.63 -6.78
CA ILE A 47 6.97 4.02 -7.56
C ILE A 47 6.38 2.82 -8.31
N LEU A 48 7.22 1.97 -8.91
CA LEU A 48 6.77 0.74 -9.58
C LEU A 48 6.08 -0.22 -8.60
N GLY A 49 6.63 -0.38 -7.40
CA GLY A 49 6.01 -1.16 -6.34
C GLY A 49 4.64 -0.61 -5.94
N LEU A 50 4.51 0.70 -5.76
CA LEU A 50 3.24 1.35 -5.42
C LEU A 50 2.18 1.19 -6.51
N VAL A 51 2.57 1.34 -7.77
CA VAL A 51 1.66 1.13 -8.91
C VAL A 51 1.20 -0.33 -8.94
N HIS A 52 2.11 -1.27 -8.70
CA HIS A 52 1.75 -2.69 -8.62
C HIS A 52 0.73 -2.95 -7.50
N ASP A 53 0.96 -2.45 -6.28
CA ASP A 53 0.07 -2.65 -5.14
C ASP A 53 -1.33 -2.05 -5.40
N ALA A 54 -1.37 -0.83 -5.95
CA ALA A 54 -2.62 -0.18 -6.33
C ALA A 54 -3.39 -0.96 -7.39
N LEU A 55 -2.70 -1.40 -8.46
CA LEU A 55 -3.32 -2.19 -9.53
C LEU A 55 -3.82 -3.54 -9.03
N PHE A 56 -3.10 -4.18 -8.12
CA PHE A 56 -3.49 -5.46 -7.57
C PHE A 56 -4.77 -5.35 -6.72
N VAL A 57 -4.84 -4.36 -5.83
CA VAL A 57 -6.05 -4.10 -5.03
C VAL A 57 -7.24 -3.75 -5.92
N CYS A 58 -7.05 -2.86 -6.89
CA CYS A 58 -8.10 -2.51 -7.86
C CYS A 58 -8.54 -3.73 -8.69
N GLY A 59 -7.60 -4.58 -9.11
CA GLY A 59 -7.90 -5.79 -9.87
C GLY A 59 -8.73 -6.79 -9.07
N ILE A 60 -8.38 -7.05 -7.81
CA ILE A 60 -9.17 -7.93 -6.93
C ILE A 60 -10.57 -7.35 -6.71
N PHE A 61 -10.69 -6.05 -6.43
CA PHE A 61 -11.99 -5.41 -6.24
C PHE A 61 -12.84 -5.40 -7.51
N SER A 62 -12.23 -5.28 -8.68
CA SER A 62 -12.92 -5.45 -9.96
C SER A 62 -13.53 -6.85 -10.11
N ILE A 63 -12.78 -7.88 -9.75
CA ILE A 63 -13.27 -9.28 -9.78
C ILE A 63 -14.37 -9.49 -8.74
N LEU A 64 -14.19 -8.97 -7.50
CA LEU A 64 -15.21 -9.05 -6.46
C LEU A 64 -16.49 -8.29 -6.84
N GLY A 65 -16.37 -7.16 -7.52
CA GLY A 65 -17.50 -6.41 -8.05
C GLY A 65 -18.30 -7.22 -9.08
N LEU A 66 -17.61 -7.99 -9.95
CA LEU A 66 -18.26 -8.88 -10.93
C LEU A 66 -18.94 -10.10 -10.30
N LEU A 67 -18.40 -10.64 -9.20
CA LEU A 67 -18.87 -11.88 -8.59
C LEU A 67 -19.85 -11.65 -7.43
N TYR A 68 -19.70 -10.56 -6.68
CA TYR A 68 -20.40 -10.31 -5.42
C TYR A 68 -21.05 -8.92 -5.34
N ASP A 69 -21.12 -8.19 -6.46
CA ASP A 69 -21.68 -6.82 -6.51
C ASP A 69 -21.05 -5.84 -5.51
N VAL A 70 -19.77 -6.03 -5.17
CA VAL A 70 -19.02 -5.10 -4.30
C VAL A 70 -18.86 -3.77 -5.03
N GLN A 71 -19.29 -2.70 -4.40
CA GLN A 71 -19.27 -1.35 -5.00
C GLN A 71 -17.96 -0.63 -4.69
N ILE A 72 -17.42 0.04 -5.70
CA ILE A 72 -16.29 0.94 -5.55
C ILE A 72 -16.85 2.34 -5.28
N ASP A 73 -16.71 2.78 -4.05
CA ASP A 73 -17.17 4.08 -3.56
C ASP A 73 -16.01 4.97 -3.07
N ALA A 74 -16.33 6.12 -2.48
CA ALA A 74 -15.33 7.03 -1.91
C ALA A 74 -14.53 6.39 -0.75
N LEU A 75 -15.13 5.44 -0.01
CA LEU A 75 -14.44 4.71 1.06
C LEU A 75 -13.38 3.79 0.49
N PHE A 76 -13.65 3.14 -0.65
CA PHE A 76 -12.65 2.33 -1.35
C PHE A 76 -11.42 3.17 -1.75
N VAL A 77 -11.62 4.39 -2.29
CA VAL A 77 -10.50 5.28 -2.64
C VAL A 77 -9.70 5.67 -1.40
N THR A 78 -10.38 5.90 -0.27
CA THR A 78 -9.72 6.17 1.02
C THR A 78 -8.92 4.96 1.51
N ALA A 79 -9.44 3.75 1.36
CA ALA A 79 -8.72 2.52 1.66
C ALA A 79 -7.47 2.38 0.80
N LEU A 80 -7.61 2.61 -0.51
CA LEU A 80 -6.49 2.54 -1.46
C LEU A 80 -5.38 3.54 -1.10
N LEU A 81 -5.75 4.77 -0.76
CA LEU A 81 -4.80 5.79 -0.32
C LEU A 81 -4.07 5.38 0.95
N THR A 82 -4.78 4.78 1.90
CA THR A 82 -4.20 4.26 3.16
C THR A 82 -3.23 3.11 2.89
N VAL A 83 -3.59 2.18 2.01
CA VAL A 83 -2.73 1.05 1.58
C VAL A 83 -1.46 1.57 0.92
N ILE A 84 -1.57 2.54 0.00
CA ILE A 84 -0.43 3.19 -0.65
C ILE A 84 0.48 3.83 0.41
N GLY A 85 -0.07 4.58 1.36
CA GLY A 85 0.70 5.18 2.46
C GLY A 85 1.43 4.14 3.32
N PHE A 86 0.79 3.02 3.60
CA PHE A 86 1.40 1.91 4.35
C PHE A 86 2.54 1.25 3.56
N SER A 87 2.34 0.97 2.27
CA SER A 87 3.35 0.40 1.39
C SER A 87 4.56 1.32 1.21
N VAL A 88 4.34 2.64 1.04
CA VAL A 88 5.43 3.65 1.00
C VAL A 88 6.23 3.63 2.30
N HIS A 89 5.57 3.57 3.45
CA HIS A 89 6.25 3.57 4.75
C HIS A 89 7.21 2.39 4.86
N ASP A 90 6.79 1.18 4.52
CA ASP A 90 7.62 -0.01 4.55
C ASP A 90 8.79 0.07 3.55
N THR A 91 8.54 0.55 2.35
CA THR A 91 9.57 0.76 1.33
C THR A 91 10.63 1.76 1.79
N ILE A 92 10.24 2.87 2.44
CA ILE A 92 11.17 3.87 2.99
C ILE A 92 12.07 3.24 4.06
N VAL A 93 11.51 2.44 4.96
CA VAL A 93 12.27 1.79 6.04
C VAL A 93 13.33 0.85 5.46
N VAL A 94 13.00 0.06 4.44
CA VAL A 94 13.95 -0.83 3.78
C VAL A 94 15.04 -0.04 3.05
N PHE A 95 14.68 0.97 2.27
CA PHE A 95 15.66 1.77 1.50
C PHE A 95 16.57 2.61 2.40
N ASP A 96 16.06 3.11 3.52
CA ASP A 96 16.91 3.83 4.48
C ASP A 96 17.94 2.88 5.09
N ARG A 97 17.57 1.62 5.38
CA ARG A 97 18.49 0.59 5.85
C ARG A 97 19.50 0.17 4.80
N VAL A 98 19.08 0.02 3.55
CA VAL A 98 19.99 -0.25 2.43
C VAL A 98 21.02 0.86 2.28
N ARG A 99 20.59 2.12 2.34
CA ARG A 99 21.48 3.27 2.27
C ARG A 99 22.47 3.33 3.43
N GLU A 100 22.05 2.99 4.63
CA GLU A 100 22.91 2.89 5.80
C GLU A 100 23.96 1.81 5.60
N ASN A 101 23.56 0.59 5.24
CA ASN A 101 24.45 -0.55 5.03
C ASN A 101 25.42 -0.30 3.87
N LEU A 102 25.02 0.39 2.81
CA LEU A 102 25.92 0.79 1.73
C LEU A 102 27.09 1.67 2.21
N LYS A 103 26.85 2.58 3.14
CA LYS A 103 27.91 3.42 3.70
C LYS A 103 28.99 2.61 4.45
N TYR A 104 28.55 1.54 5.16
CA TYR A 104 29.46 0.78 6.00
C TYR A 104 30.09 -0.42 5.30
N TYR A 105 29.38 -1.05 4.35
CA TYR A 105 29.76 -2.35 3.77
C TYR A 105 30.07 -2.33 2.27
N SER A 106 29.98 -1.18 1.58
CA SER A 106 30.20 -1.10 0.12
C SER A 106 31.57 -1.58 -0.33
N LYS A 107 32.59 -1.57 0.54
CA LYS A 107 33.95 -2.07 0.25
C LYS A 107 34.14 -3.56 0.55
N LYS A 108 33.19 -4.19 1.22
CA LYS A 108 33.33 -5.58 1.75
C LYS A 108 32.29 -6.56 1.19
N MET A 109 31.19 -6.06 0.70
CA MET A 109 30.05 -6.84 0.24
C MET A 109 29.54 -6.33 -1.11
N THR A 110 29.00 -7.23 -1.91
CA THR A 110 28.32 -6.86 -3.17
C THR A 110 27.00 -6.15 -2.89
N PHE A 111 26.49 -5.39 -3.85
CA PHE A 111 25.20 -4.68 -3.72
C PHE A 111 24.04 -5.64 -3.36
N GLY A 112 24.00 -6.83 -3.99
CA GLY A 112 22.99 -7.85 -3.72
C GLY A 112 23.03 -8.38 -2.27
N GLU A 113 24.23 -8.61 -1.73
CA GLU A 113 24.40 -9.04 -0.33
C GLU A 113 23.96 -7.95 0.66
N ILE A 114 24.27 -6.67 0.37
CA ILE A 114 23.85 -5.53 1.18
C ILE A 114 22.33 -5.41 1.17
N MET A 115 21.71 -5.54 -0.01
CA MET A 115 20.26 -5.51 -0.16
C MET A 115 19.60 -6.62 0.68
N ASN A 116 20.06 -7.87 0.51
CA ASN A 116 19.53 -9.02 1.25
C ASN A 116 19.71 -8.87 2.78
N ALA A 117 20.87 -8.42 3.23
CA ALA A 117 21.12 -8.15 4.64
C ALA A 117 20.18 -7.05 5.18
N SER A 118 19.94 -5.99 4.41
CA SER A 118 19.06 -4.89 4.79
C SER A 118 17.59 -5.34 4.92
N ILE A 119 17.11 -6.11 3.96
CA ILE A 119 15.78 -6.70 3.99
C ILE A 119 15.62 -7.57 5.22
N ASN A 120 16.56 -8.48 5.49
CA ASN A 120 16.50 -9.37 6.66
C ASN A 120 16.50 -8.59 7.99
N GLN A 121 17.24 -7.47 8.08
CA GLN A 121 17.27 -6.63 9.27
C GLN A 121 15.95 -5.87 9.53
N THR A 122 15.19 -5.56 8.47
CA THR A 122 13.92 -4.84 8.57
C THR A 122 12.71 -5.77 8.62
N LEU A 123 12.89 -7.04 8.23
CA LEU A 123 11.84 -8.06 8.10
C LEU A 123 10.96 -8.16 9.35
N ALA A 124 11.56 -8.35 10.52
CA ALA A 124 10.83 -8.53 11.77
C ALA A 124 9.97 -7.29 12.11
N ARG A 125 10.46 -6.10 11.82
CA ARG A 125 9.72 -4.85 12.04
C ARG A 125 8.52 -4.76 11.11
N SER A 126 8.70 -4.97 9.80
CA SER A 126 7.61 -4.89 8.83
C SER A 126 6.55 -5.96 9.08
N ILE A 127 6.96 -7.20 9.39
CA ILE A 127 6.00 -8.27 9.75
C ILE A 127 5.22 -7.90 11.00
N ASN A 128 5.86 -7.42 12.06
CA ASN A 128 5.17 -7.04 13.29
C ASN A 128 4.18 -5.89 13.04
N THR A 129 4.58 -4.88 12.27
CA THR A 129 3.71 -3.74 11.93
C THR A 129 2.51 -4.20 11.11
N SER A 130 2.72 -5.01 10.09
CA SER A 130 1.64 -5.54 9.25
C SER A 130 0.72 -6.46 10.05
N LEU A 131 1.28 -7.33 10.89
CA LEU A 131 0.50 -8.27 11.70
C LEU A 131 -0.39 -7.55 12.71
N THR A 132 0.13 -6.55 13.43
CA THR A 132 -0.66 -5.76 14.39
C THR A 132 -1.79 -5.01 13.69
N THR A 133 -1.52 -4.43 12.53
CA THR A 133 -2.53 -3.74 11.73
C THR A 133 -3.59 -4.71 11.20
N LEU A 134 -3.18 -5.88 10.68
CA LEU A 134 -4.09 -6.91 10.20
C LEU A 134 -5.00 -7.47 11.30
N ILE A 135 -4.48 -7.70 12.50
CA ILE A 135 -5.29 -8.15 13.65
C ILE A 135 -6.37 -7.11 13.98
N THR A 136 -6.01 -5.83 14.01
CA THR A 136 -6.96 -4.74 14.26
C THR A 136 -8.03 -4.64 13.17
N LEU A 137 -7.62 -4.74 11.91
CA LEU A 137 -8.54 -4.73 10.77
C LEU A 137 -9.45 -5.96 10.73
N LEU A 138 -8.95 -7.14 11.08
CA LEU A 138 -9.78 -8.34 11.20
C LEU A 138 -10.82 -8.18 12.31
N ALA A 139 -10.47 -7.64 13.46
CA ALA A 139 -11.44 -7.34 14.51
C ALA A 139 -12.51 -6.37 14.01
N LEU A 140 -12.12 -5.32 13.27
CA LEU A 140 -13.06 -4.37 12.69
C LEU A 140 -13.92 -5.01 11.58
N TYR A 141 -13.38 -5.95 10.80
CA TYR A 141 -14.14 -6.67 9.77
C TYR A 141 -15.25 -7.53 10.35
N PHE A 142 -15.00 -8.21 11.46
CA PHE A 142 -16.00 -9.09 12.10
C PHE A 142 -16.96 -8.36 13.04
N LEU A 143 -16.48 -7.31 13.74
CA LEU A 143 -17.26 -6.58 14.74
C LEU A 143 -17.79 -5.24 14.22
N GLY A 144 -17.32 -4.76 13.08
CA GLY A 144 -17.72 -3.50 12.48
C GLY A 144 -19.07 -3.58 11.74
N GLY A 145 -19.57 -2.43 11.34
CA GLY A 145 -20.82 -2.32 10.59
C GLY A 145 -20.70 -2.79 9.15
N VAL A 146 -21.82 -3.15 8.55
CA VAL A 146 -21.91 -3.63 7.15
C VAL A 146 -21.35 -2.60 6.15
N THR A 147 -21.56 -1.31 6.41
CA THR A 147 -21.11 -0.21 5.54
C THR A 147 -19.60 -0.03 5.47
N THR A 148 -18.85 -0.48 6.48
CA THR A 148 -17.38 -0.35 6.52
C THR A 148 -16.67 -1.64 6.09
N ARG A 149 -17.43 -2.70 5.81
CA ARG A 149 -16.87 -4.04 5.55
C ARG A 149 -15.99 -4.08 4.31
N ASP A 150 -16.45 -3.50 3.21
CA ASP A 150 -15.72 -3.49 1.94
C ASP A 150 -14.47 -2.62 2.02
N PHE A 151 -14.57 -1.48 2.72
CA PHE A 151 -13.44 -0.63 3.05
C PHE A 151 -12.35 -1.38 3.83
N VAL A 152 -12.74 -2.09 4.89
CA VAL A 152 -11.81 -2.86 5.73
C VAL A 152 -11.21 -4.03 4.95
N LEU A 153 -12.00 -4.69 4.10
CA LEU A 153 -11.52 -5.76 3.23
C LEU A 153 -10.46 -5.26 2.25
N ALA A 154 -10.66 -4.08 1.65
CA ALA A 154 -9.66 -3.46 0.77
C ALA A 154 -8.34 -3.21 1.50
N MET A 155 -8.41 -2.72 2.74
CA MET A 155 -7.22 -2.48 3.57
C MET A 155 -6.50 -3.79 3.93
N ILE A 156 -7.24 -4.83 4.36
CA ILE A 156 -6.65 -6.15 4.69
C ILE A 156 -5.90 -6.72 3.49
N LEU A 157 -6.54 -6.76 2.31
CA LEU A 157 -5.93 -7.28 1.10
C LEU A 157 -4.72 -6.46 0.67
N GLY A 158 -4.85 -5.14 0.67
CA GLY A 158 -3.76 -4.25 0.27
C GLY A 158 -2.53 -4.36 1.16
N ILE A 159 -2.70 -4.37 2.48
CA ILE A 159 -1.59 -4.49 3.44
C ILE A 159 -0.94 -5.88 3.35
N ALA A 160 -1.73 -6.95 3.25
CA ALA A 160 -1.21 -8.30 3.12
C ALA A 160 -0.36 -8.45 1.85
N ILE A 161 -0.84 -7.94 0.72
CA ILE A 161 -0.15 -8.04 -0.57
C ILE A 161 1.10 -7.15 -0.61
N GLY A 162 0.99 -5.89 -0.16
CA GLY A 162 2.13 -4.97 -0.11
C GLY A 162 3.26 -5.51 0.76
N THR A 163 2.95 -6.11 1.90
CA THR A 163 3.95 -6.78 2.75
C THR A 163 4.59 -7.97 2.03
N CYS A 164 3.80 -8.81 1.32
CA CYS A 164 4.34 -9.94 0.58
C CYS A 164 5.25 -9.51 -0.58
N LEU A 165 4.87 -8.47 -1.32
CA LEU A 165 5.64 -7.98 -2.47
C LEU A 165 7.04 -7.52 -2.07
N LEU A 166 7.17 -6.84 -0.94
CA LEU A 166 8.44 -6.33 -0.46
C LEU A 166 9.50 -7.44 -0.27
N TYR A 167 9.06 -8.67 0.02
CA TYR A 167 9.94 -9.83 0.25
C TYR A 167 10.04 -10.80 -0.93
N THR A 168 9.10 -10.75 -1.86
CA THR A 168 9.10 -11.61 -3.06
C THR A 168 9.78 -10.94 -4.26
N SER A 169 10.07 -9.63 -4.18
CA SER A 169 10.84 -8.94 -5.20
C SER A 169 12.20 -9.64 -5.39
N PRO A 170 12.56 -10.04 -6.62
CA PRO A 170 13.71 -10.89 -6.85
C PRO A 170 14.97 -10.19 -6.38
N SER A 171 15.58 -10.71 -5.31
CA SER A 171 16.97 -10.44 -5.01
C SER A 171 17.77 -10.77 -6.28
N PRO A 172 18.53 -9.85 -6.87
CA PRO A 172 19.41 -10.19 -7.97
C PRO A 172 20.38 -11.25 -7.47
N ARG A 173 20.24 -12.45 -8.04
CA ARG A 173 21.14 -13.59 -7.80
C ARG A 173 22.49 -13.33 -8.46
#